data_98cebbb71594256e9157124a1202f754
#
_entry.id   98cebbb71594256e9157124a1202f754
#
_cell.length_a   1.000
_cell.length_b   1.000
_cell.length_c   1.000
_cell.angle_alpha   90.00
_cell.angle_beta   90.00
_cell.angle_gamma   90.00
#
_symmetry.space_group_name_H-M   'P 1'
#
loop_
_entity.id
_entity.type
_entity.pdbx_description
1 polymer ?
#
loop_
_entity_poly.entity_id
_entity_poly.type
_entity_poly.pdbx_seq_one_letter_code
_entity_poly.pdbx_strand_id
1 'polypeptide(L)'
;TTSALAQLSGIDQALISKYETGKRMPSENHLEALANVMQVDLSEIRTKFLADKIAEMVQYEINPLEILKVAEDRVEYLTSVNALKVGKLSTEIEAKLTEIDVLQAKWKESKPLSGTVLKKMEEYFATRYTFDSNQIEGNTLSYQETHLVVAEGLTIGGKSLVDHLEAINHTEAITWLKQMVNGKEDLNKRNLLDIHRLILKSIDNDNAGKYRNVPVRIGGSKHLPPQPYLLDKLMEDYFIHYERPKRVMHPVIIAAEM
;
A
#
# COMPACT_ATOMS: atom_id res chain seq x y z
N THR A 1 19.14 -14.25 -44.46
CA THR A 1 17.97 -14.90 -45.10
C THR A 1 17.25 -15.76 -44.05
N THR A 2 15.94 -15.91 -44.21
CA THR A 2 15.07 -16.76 -43.34
C THR A 2 15.63 -18.18 -43.20
N SER A 3 16.20 -18.74 -44.29
CA SER A 3 16.82 -20.08 -44.26
C SER A 3 18.07 -20.16 -43.40
N ALA A 4 18.95 -19.16 -43.47
CA ALA A 4 20.16 -19.11 -42.62
C ALA A 4 19.78 -18.91 -41.15
N LEU A 5 18.76 -18.10 -40.86
CA LEU A 5 18.26 -17.90 -39.50
C LEU A 5 17.66 -19.19 -38.93
N ALA A 6 16.93 -19.94 -39.74
CA ALA A 6 16.37 -21.23 -39.37
C ALA A 6 17.46 -22.25 -39.01
N GLN A 7 18.50 -22.33 -39.83
CA GLN A 7 19.62 -23.24 -39.60
C GLN A 7 20.43 -22.92 -38.33
N LEU A 8 20.64 -21.62 -38.05
CA LEU A 8 21.40 -21.16 -36.88
C LEU A 8 20.60 -21.21 -35.57
N SER A 9 19.29 -20.93 -35.64
CA SER A 9 18.43 -20.91 -34.45
C SER A 9 17.79 -22.26 -34.09
N GLY A 10 17.87 -23.25 -35.01
CA GLY A 10 17.18 -24.53 -34.87
C GLY A 10 15.66 -24.45 -34.97
N ILE A 11 15.13 -23.31 -35.43
CA ILE A 11 13.69 -23.09 -35.61
C ILE A 11 13.29 -23.40 -37.05
N ASP A 12 12.16 -24.07 -37.20
CA ASP A 12 11.62 -24.38 -38.53
C ASP A 12 11.44 -23.13 -39.41
N GLN A 13 11.90 -23.20 -40.67
CA GLN A 13 11.88 -22.06 -41.59
C GLN A 13 10.46 -21.53 -41.85
N ALA A 14 9.45 -22.39 -41.88
CA ALA A 14 8.07 -21.98 -42.07
C ALA A 14 7.52 -21.26 -40.83
N LEU A 15 8.01 -21.56 -39.62
CA LEU A 15 7.70 -20.84 -38.40
C LEU A 15 8.34 -19.45 -38.41
N ILE A 16 9.62 -19.33 -38.80
CA ILE A 16 10.30 -18.02 -38.90
C ILE A 16 9.56 -17.12 -39.91
N SER A 17 9.17 -17.67 -41.06
CA SER A 17 8.38 -16.92 -42.06
C SER A 17 7.04 -16.43 -41.49
N LYS A 18 6.40 -17.23 -40.62
CA LYS A 18 5.17 -16.80 -39.96
C LYS A 18 5.43 -15.70 -38.90
N TYR A 19 6.59 -15.71 -38.23
CA TYR A 19 7.00 -14.67 -37.31
C TYR A 19 7.28 -13.35 -38.03
N GLU A 20 8.03 -13.41 -39.15
CA GLU A 20 8.33 -12.21 -39.99
C GLU A 20 7.07 -11.59 -40.58
N THR A 21 6.06 -12.40 -40.91
CA THR A 21 4.80 -11.90 -41.46
C THR A 21 3.73 -11.58 -40.42
N GLY A 22 4.03 -11.66 -39.11
CA GLY A 22 3.10 -11.41 -38.04
C GLY A 22 1.96 -12.45 -37.90
N LYS A 23 1.99 -13.52 -38.71
CA LYS A 23 0.94 -14.56 -38.68
C LYS A 23 0.99 -15.45 -37.45
N ARG A 24 2.09 -15.45 -36.74
CA ARG A 24 2.27 -16.17 -35.49
C ARG A 24 3.31 -15.48 -34.62
N MET A 25 3.05 -15.40 -33.32
CA MET A 25 4.00 -14.93 -32.36
C MET A 25 4.99 -16.03 -31.94
N PRO A 26 6.30 -15.74 -31.79
CA PRO A 26 7.29 -16.68 -31.29
C PRO A 26 7.02 -17.06 -29.83
N SER A 27 7.43 -18.26 -29.43
CA SER A 27 7.51 -18.67 -28.02
C SER A 27 8.72 -18.02 -27.33
N GLU A 28 8.74 -17.98 -25.99
CA GLU A 28 9.91 -17.46 -25.24
C GLU A 28 11.21 -18.15 -25.62
N ASN A 29 11.21 -19.49 -25.73
CA ASN A 29 12.40 -20.26 -26.14
C ASN A 29 12.86 -19.87 -27.56
N HIS A 30 11.92 -19.57 -28.46
CA HIS A 30 12.27 -19.12 -29.81
C HIS A 30 12.79 -17.67 -29.81
N LEU A 31 12.29 -16.80 -28.92
CA LEU A 31 12.83 -15.44 -28.77
C LEU A 31 14.29 -15.47 -28.28
N GLU A 32 14.60 -16.32 -27.29
CA GLU A 32 15.97 -16.51 -26.79
C GLU A 32 16.90 -17.02 -27.89
N ALA A 33 16.47 -18.07 -28.66
CA ALA A 33 17.26 -18.61 -29.76
C ALA A 33 17.51 -17.55 -30.85
N LEU A 34 16.50 -16.75 -31.21
CA LEU A 34 16.63 -15.66 -32.19
C LEU A 34 17.53 -14.54 -31.68
N ALA A 35 17.39 -14.12 -30.42
CA ALA A 35 18.23 -13.10 -29.80
C ALA A 35 19.72 -13.49 -29.83
N ASN A 36 20.01 -14.72 -29.48
CA ASN A 36 21.39 -15.26 -29.50
C ASN A 36 21.98 -15.27 -30.91
N VAL A 37 21.23 -15.74 -31.89
CA VAL A 37 21.69 -15.81 -33.29
C VAL A 37 21.87 -14.42 -33.91
N MET A 38 20.96 -13.48 -33.57
CA MET A 38 20.98 -12.11 -34.09
C MET A 38 21.94 -11.19 -33.31
N GLN A 39 22.52 -11.65 -32.20
CA GLN A 39 23.38 -10.88 -31.30
C GLN A 39 22.72 -9.58 -30.80
N VAL A 40 21.44 -9.64 -30.49
CA VAL A 40 20.66 -8.53 -29.94
C VAL A 40 20.31 -8.80 -28.50
N ASP A 41 20.08 -7.74 -27.73
CA ASP A 41 19.69 -7.85 -26.32
C ASP A 41 18.33 -8.56 -26.22
N LEU A 42 18.30 -9.66 -25.50
CA LEU A 42 17.08 -10.42 -25.23
C LEU A 42 16.03 -9.55 -24.51
N SER A 43 16.45 -8.65 -23.64
CA SER A 43 15.57 -7.73 -22.91
C SER A 43 14.85 -6.78 -23.89
N GLU A 44 15.57 -6.24 -24.88
CA GLU A 44 15.00 -5.35 -25.90
C GLU A 44 13.97 -6.08 -26.78
N ILE A 45 14.30 -7.28 -27.26
CA ILE A 45 13.38 -8.10 -28.07
C ILE A 45 12.15 -8.47 -27.24
N ARG A 46 12.35 -8.91 -25.99
CA ARG A 46 11.26 -9.31 -25.11
C ARG A 46 10.31 -8.14 -24.84
N THR A 47 10.85 -6.95 -24.61
CA THR A 47 10.04 -5.75 -24.39
C THR A 47 9.16 -5.43 -25.62
N LYS A 48 9.74 -5.43 -26.82
CA LYS A 48 8.98 -5.21 -28.06
C LYS A 48 7.92 -6.27 -28.29
N PHE A 49 8.28 -7.53 -28.09
CA PHE A 49 7.37 -8.66 -28.22
C PHE A 49 6.17 -8.59 -27.26
N LEU A 50 6.40 -8.23 -25.99
CA LEU A 50 5.32 -8.07 -25.01
C LEU A 50 4.46 -6.85 -25.33
N ALA A 51 5.05 -5.76 -25.80
CA ALA A 51 4.30 -4.58 -26.24
C ALA A 51 3.37 -4.90 -27.43
N ASP A 52 3.87 -5.67 -28.41
CA ASP A 52 3.04 -6.13 -29.54
C ASP A 52 1.88 -7.02 -29.08
N LYS A 53 2.12 -7.95 -28.15
CA LYS A 53 1.06 -8.78 -27.55
C LYS A 53 0.00 -7.95 -26.84
N ILE A 54 0.42 -6.96 -26.06
CA ILE A 54 -0.52 -6.07 -25.37
C ILE A 54 -1.33 -5.26 -26.39
N ALA A 55 -0.68 -4.72 -27.42
CA ALA A 55 -1.34 -3.99 -28.48
C ALA A 55 -2.37 -4.89 -29.23
N GLU A 56 -2.01 -6.14 -29.52
CA GLU A 56 -2.93 -7.11 -30.14
C GLU A 56 -4.16 -7.39 -29.28
N MET A 57 -3.99 -7.47 -27.96
CA MET A 57 -5.09 -7.70 -27.02
C MET A 57 -6.10 -6.54 -26.97
N VAL A 58 -5.64 -5.30 -27.15
CA VAL A 58 -6.50 -4.13 -26.94
C VAL A 58 -6.91 -3.42 -28.23
N GLN A 59 -6.35 -3.76 -29.39
CA GLN A 59 -6.53 -3.03 -30.66
C GLN A 59 -7.98 -2.93 -31.14
N TYR A 60 -8.83 -3.88 -30.75
CA TYR A 60 -10.25 -3.92 -31.15
C TYR A 60 -11.19 -3.43 -30.03
N GLU A 61 -10.67 -3.00 -28.91
CA GLU A 61 -11.47 -2.47 -27.82
C GLU A 61 -11.93 -1.02 -28.12
N ILE A 62 -13.01 -0.58 -27.50
CA ILE A 62 -13.58 0.75 -27.74
C ILE A 62 -12.59 1.87 -27.34
N ASN A 63 -11.85 1.69 -26.23
CA ASN A 63 -10.92 2.67 -25.69
C ASN A 63 -9.53 2.07 -25.40
N PRO A 64 -8.77 1.64 -26.42
CA PRO A 64 -7.53 0.90 -26.22
C PRO A 64 -6.46 1.70 -25.45
N LEU A 65 -6.36 3.01 -25.69
CA LEU A 65 -5.41 3.88 -24.96
C LEU A 65 -5.77 4.07 -23.49
N GLU A 66 -7.04 4.11 -23.16
CA GLU A 66 -7.48 4.20 -21.77
C GLU A 66 -7.19 2.90 -21.01
N ILE A 67 -7.40 1.75 -21.65
CA ILE A 67 -7.05 0.43 -21.10
C ILE A 67 -5.56 0.34 -20.83
N LEU A 68 -4.71 0.80 -21.77
CA LEU A 68 -3.25 0.80 -21.58
C LEU A 68 -2.83 1.73 -20.44
N LYS A 69 -3.46 2.88 -20.29
CA LYS A 69 -3.17 3.81 -19.18
C LYS A 69 -3.53 3.21 -17.81
N VAL A 70 -4.69 2.57 -17.72
CA VAL A 70 -5.09 1.86 -16.48
C VAL A 70 -4.16 0.68 -16.19
N ALA A 71 -3.68 -0.03 -17.22
CA ALA A 71 -2.69 -1.09 -17.06
C ALA A 71 -1.33 -0.57 -16.62
N GLU A 72 -0.88 0.59 -17.12
CA GLU A 72 0.33 1.29 -16.71
C GLU A 72 0.28 1.64 -15.22
N ASP A 73 -0.79 2.33 -14.77
CA ASP A 73 -1.01 2.68 -13.36
C ASP A 73 -0.95 1.43 -12.46
N ARG A 74 -1.52 0.32 -12.94
CA ARG A 74 -1.52 -0.96 -12.20
C ARG A 74 -0.13 -1.59 -12.14
N VAL A 75 0.63 -1.56 -13.23
CA VAL A 75 2.01 -2.09 -13.28
C VAL A 75 2.91 -1.24 -12.38
N GLU A 76 2.76 0.09 -12.42
CA GLU A 76 3.50 1.01 -11.56
C GLU A 76 3.22 0.71 -10.07
N TYR A 77 1.95 0.55 -9.69
CA TYR A 77 1.57 0.13 -8.35
C TYR A 77 2.18 -1.24 -7.98
N LEU A 78 2.01 -2.27 -8.82
CA LEU A 78 2.55 -3.60 -8.56
C LEU A 78 4.07 -3.61 -8.50
N THR A 79 4.74 -2.73 -9.25
CA THR A 79 6.20 -2.57 -9.21
C THR A 79 6.63 -1.89 -7.93
N SER A 80 5.92 -0.85 -7.48
CA SER A 80 6.17 -0.18 -6.20
C SER A 80 5.97 -1.14 -5.03
N VAL A 81 4.89 -1.92 -5.03
CA VAL A 81 4.62 -2.96 -4.03
C VAL A 81 5.62 -4.12 -4.09
N ASN A 82 6.11 -4.51 -5.29
CA ASN A 82 7.17 -5.52 -5.46
C ASN A 82 8.58 -4.96 -5.16
N ALA A 83 8.78 -3.65 -5.24
CA ALA A 83 10.01 -2.97 -4.80
C ALA A 83 10.19 -3.02 -3.27
N LEU A 84 9.18 -3.45 -2.53
CA LEU A 84 9.29 -3.98 -1.16
C LEU A 84 10.16 -5.25 -1.08
N LYS A 85 10.87 -5.60 -2.15
CA LYS A 85 12.05 -6.45 -2.06
C LYS A 85 13.03 -5.71 -1.17
N VAL A 86 13.20 -6.23 0.04
CA VAL A 86 14.21 -5.92 1.03
C VAL A 86 15.50 -5.48 0.30
N GLY A 87 15.53 -4.22 -0.11
CA GLY A 87 16.77 -3.59 -0.49
C GLY A 87 17.65 -3.66 0.75
N LYS A 88 18.92 -3.96 0.60
CA LYS A 88 19.86 -3.94 1.72
C LYS A 88 19.70 -2.58 2.41
N LEU A 89 19.20 -2.58 3.65
CA LEU A 89 19.07 -1.35 4.42
C LEU A 89 20.43 -0.65 4.46
N SER A 90 20.43 0.67 4.45
CA SER A 90 21.71 1.39 4.65
C SER A 90 22.24 1.09 6.05
N THR A 91 23.55 1.08 6.21
CA THR A 91 24.21 0.90 7.51
C THR A 91 23.72 1.90 8.57
N GLU A 92 23.35 3.09 8.15
CA GLU A 92 22.76 4.11 9.05
C GLU A 92 21.38 3.67 9.57
N ILE A 93 20.52 3.15 8.71
CA ILE A 93 19.19 2.64 9.13
C ILE A 93 19.35 1.44 10.04
N GLU A 94 20.23 0.48 9.71
CA GLU A 94 20.49 -0.69 10.54
C GLU A 94 20.99 -0.29 11.94
N ALA A 95 21.88 0.71 12.03
CA ALA A 95 22.35 1.23 13.30
C ALA A 95 21.21 1.85 14.13
N LYS A 96 20.32 2.64 13.51
CA LYS A 96 19.14 3.23 14.18
C LYS A 96 18.16 2.17 14.65
N LEU A 97 17.92 1.12 13.87
CA LEU A 97 17.06 0.02 14.28
C LEU A 97 17.63 -0.71 15.50
N THR A 98 18.94 -0.95 15.51
CA THR A 98 19.63 -1.54 16.66
C THR A 98 19.50 -0.66 17.91
N GLU A 99 19.64 0.66 17.78
CA GLU A 99 19.42 1.60 18.88
C GLU A 99 17.98 1.52 19.42
N ILE A 100 16.99 1.47 18.54
CA ILE A 100 15.57 1.30 18.91
C ILE A 100 15.35 0.00 19.67
N ASP A 101 15.96 -1.11 19.25
CA ASP A 101 15.84 -2.40 19.92
C ASP A 101 16.44 -2.36 21.34
N VAL A 102 17.60 -1.69 21.51
CA VAL A 102 18.20 -1.47 22.82
C VAL A 102 17.30 -0.64 23.72
N LEU A 103 16.70 0.45 23.19
CA LEU A 103 15.75 1.27 23.94
C LEU A 103 14.49 0.47 24.30
N GLN A 104 13.98 -0.34 23.40
CA GLN A 104 12.83 -1.21 23.68
C GLN A 104 13.14 -2.24 24.78
N ALA A 105 14.33 -2.84 24.75
CA ALA A 105 14.76 -3.78 25.79
C ALA A 105 14.84 -3.09 27.16
N LYS A 106 15.50 -1.92 27.24
CA LYS A 106 15.57 -1.11 28.47
C LYS A 106 14.18 -0.73 28.99
N TRP A 107 13.27 -0.36 28.08
CA TRP A 107 11.88 -0.06 28.44
C TRP A 107 11.17 -1.28 29.04
N LYS A 108 11.35 -2.45 28.45
CA LYS A 108 10.77 -3.71 28.97
C LYS A 108 11.33 -4.08 30.34
N GLU A 109 12.63 -3.86 30.57
CA GLU A 109 13.30 -4.09 31.86
C GLU A 109 12.86 -3.09 32.93
N SER A 110 12.62 -1.84 32.54
CA SER A 110 12.17 -0.77 33.44
C SER A 110 10.72 -0.94 33.92
N LYS A 111 9.97 -1.90 33.38
CA LYS A 111 8.66 -2.25 33.91
C LYS A 111 8.83 -2.87 35.29
N PRO A 112 8.18 -2.28 36.32
CA PRO A 112 6.74 -2.14 36.21
C PRO A 112 6.22 -0.76 36.63
N LEU A 113 5.94 0.11 35.70
CA LEU A 113 4.89 1.08 35.96
C LEU A 113 3.59 0.26 36.08
N SER A 114 3.01 0.24 37.24
CA SER A 114 1.77 -0.49 37.50
C SER A 114 0.77 0.42 38.22
N GLY A 115 -0.48 0.06 38.21
CA GLY A 115 -1.55 0.79 38.90
C GLY A 115 -1.79 2.20 38.34
N THR A 116 -1.98 3.18 39.23
CA THR A 116 -2.43 4.53 38.88
C THR A 116 -1.43 5.30 38.01
N VAL A 117 -0.12 5.09 38.17
CA VAL A 117 0.91 5.78 37.41
C VAL A 117 0.87 5.35 35.93
N LEU A 118 0.82 4.05 35.69
CA LEU A 118 0.69 3.52 34.32
C LEU A 118 -0.58 4.04 33.65
N LYS A 119 -1.72 3.98 34.35
CA LYS A 119 -3.00 4.47 33.84
C LYS A 119 -2.96 5.93 33.44
N LYS A 120 -2.41 6.81 34.30
CA LYS A 120 -2.28 8.24 33.99
C LYS A 120 -1.36 8.52 32.82
N MET A 121 -0.29 7.75 32.68
CA MET A 121 0.62 7.85 31.53
C MET A 121 -0.09 7.43 30.24
N GLU A 122 -0.84 6.34 30.26
CA GLU A 122 -1.61 5.87 29.12
C GLU A 122 -2.71 6.87 28.71
N GLU A 123 -3.41 7.47 29.69
CA GLU A 123 -4.39 8.53 29.46
C GLU A 123 -3.74 9.77 28.83
N TYR A 124 -2.60 10.18 29.32
CA TYR A 124 -1.84 11.32 28.76
C TYR A 124 -1.48 11.07 27.31
N PHE A 125 -0.85 9.93 27.01
CA PHE A 125 -0.44 9.60 25.63
C PHE A 125 -1.64 9.40 24.70
N ALA A 126 -2.73 8.79 25.15
CA ALA A 126 -3.94 8.63 24.37
C ALA A 126 -4.56 9.99 24.00
N THR A 127 -4.69 10.89 24.97
CA THR A 127 -5.19 12.25 24.73
C THR A 127 -4.26 13.03 23.79
N ARG A 128 -2.95 12.96 24.02
CA ARG A 128 -1.96 13.66 23.21
C ARG A 128 -1.98 13.17 21.76
N TYR A 129 -2.02 11.87 21.57
CA TYR A 129 -2.07 11.27 20.23
C TYR A 129 -3.37 11.64 19.51
N THR A 130 -4.51 11.60 20.18
CA THR A 130 -5.79 12.02 19.62
C THR A 130 -5.77 13.49 19.21
N PHE A 131 -5.27 14.38 20.07
CA PHE A 131 -5.15 15.80 19.78
C PHE A 131 -4.26 16.07 18.57
N ASP A 132 -3.03 15.54 18.58
CA ASP A 132 -2.05 15.79 17.51
C ASP A 132 -2.55 15.24 16.16
N SER A 133 -3.15 14.05 16.13
CA SER A 133 -3.69 13.45 14.92
C SER A 133 -4.85 14.26 14.35
N ASN A 134 -5.82 14.64 15.17
CA ASN A 134 -6.98 15.41 14.70
C ASN A 134 -6.61 16.84 14.30
N GLN A 135 -5.60 17.44 14.95
CA GLN A 135 -5.11 18.76 14.58
C GLN A 135 -4.50 18.80 13.18
N ILE A 136 -3.82 17.75 12.77
CA ILE A 136 -3.28 17.61 11.39
C ILE A 136 -4.41 17.65 10.37
N GLU A 137 -5.57 17.08 10.69
CA GLU A 137 -6.76 17.07 9.83
C GLU A 137 -7.63 18.34 9.93
N GLY A 138 -7.22 19.30 10.76
CA GLY A 138 -7.87 20.60 10.88
C GLY A 138 -8.88 20.73 12.02
N ASN A 139 -8.95 19.77 12.94
CA ASN A 139 -9.77 19.87 14.16
C ASN A 139 -9.37 21.08 14.99
N THR A 140 -10.34 21.79 15.52
CA THR A 140 -10.14 23.08 16.21
C THR A 140 -10.07 22.99 17.72
N LEU A 141 -10.22 21.80 18.31
CA LEU A 141 -10.06 21.61 19.75
C LEU A 141 -8.61 21.85 20.17
N SER A 142 -8.39 22.56 21.28
CA SER A 142 -7.09 22.61 21.94
C SER A 142 -6.82 21.28 22.68
N TYR A 143 -5.57 21.10 23.13
CA TYR A 143 -5.21 19.91 23.92
C TYR A 143 -6.08 19.73 25.18
N GLN A 144 -6.31 20.83 25.92
CA GLN A 144 -7.18 20.81 27.11
C GLN A 144 -8.62 20.47 26.77
N GLU A 145 -9.15 21.07 25.70
CA GLU A 145 -10.51 20.78 25.23
C GLU A 145 -10.65 19.32 24.76
N THR A 146 -9.66 18.78 24.03
CA THR A 146 -9.63 17.38 23.65
C THR A 146 -9.63 16.47 24.89
N HIS A 147 -8.86 16.81 25.92
CA HIS A 147 -8.88 16.06 27.19
C HIS A 147 -10.27 16.07 27.85
N LEU A 148 -10.90 17.25 27.94
CA LEU A 148 -12.25 17.37 28.52
C LEU A 148 -13.28 16.56 27.74
N VAL A 149 -13.18 16.55 26.42
CA VAL A 149 -14.09 15.79 25.55
C VAL A 149 -13.88 14.27 25.74
N VAL A 150 -12.65 13.79 25.65
CA VAL A 150 -12.40 12.33 25.62
C VAL A 150 -12.32 11.69 26.99
N ALA A 151 -11.83 12.40 28.00
CA ALA A 151 -11.65 11.86 29.35
C ALA A 151 -12.84 12.18 30.28
N GLU A 152 -13.44 13.37 30.14
CA GLU A 152 -14.52 13.84 31.02
C GLU A 152 -15.90 13.75 30.36
N GLY A 153 -15.97 13.51 29.04
CA GLY A 153 -17.24 13.45 28.29
C GLY A 153 -17.95 14.82 28.18
N LEU A 154 -17.22 15.91 28.28
CA LEU A 154 -17.78 17.26 28.25
C LEU A 154 -17.89 17.78 26.81
N THR A 155 -18.87 18.66 26.57
CA THR A 155 -19.01 19.42 25.33
C THR A 155 -18.43 20.82 25.47
N ILE A 156 -17.71 21.29 24.44
CA ILE A 156 -17.04 22.59 24.44
C ILE A 156 -17.87 23.61 23.67
N GLY A 157 -18.25 24.67 24.31
CA GLY A 157 -19.01 25.77 23.68
C GLY A 157 -18.21 26.41 22.55
N GLY A 158 -18.87 26.71 21.43
CA GLY A 158 -18.25 27.37 20.29
C GLY A 158 -17.44 26.44 19.36
N LYS A 159 -17.39 25.14 19.63
CA LYS A 159 -16.77 24.13 18.77
C LYS A 159 -17.83 23.31 18.02
N SER A 160 -17.49 22.83 16.84
CA SER A 160 -18.42 22.04 16.04
C SER A 160 -18.69 20.67 16.65
N LEU A 161 -19.84 20.07 16.34
CA LEU A 161 -20.12 18.68 16.71
C LEU A 161 -19.13 17.72 16.04
N VAL A 162 -18.69 18.04 14.83
CA VAL A 162 -17.69 17.22 14.09
C VAL A 162 -16.39 17.17 14.84
N ASP A 163 -15.86 18.30 15.34
CA ASP A 163 -14.63 18.32 16.15
C ASP A 163 -14.72 17.39 17.37
N HIS A 164 -15.87 17.36 18.04
CA HIS A 164 -16.08 16.47 19.20
C HIS A 164 -16.12 15.00 18.76
N LEU A 165 -16.86 14.70 17.69
CA LEU A 165 -16.99 13.33 17.18
C LEU A 165 -15.65 12.79 16.68
N GLU A 166 -14.84 13.59 16.00
CA GLU A 166 -13.51 13.20 15.57
C GLU A 166 -12.64 12.78 16.76
N ALA A 167 -12.61 13.56 17.83
CA ALA A 167 -11.84 13.24 19.04
C ALA A 167 -12.36 11.96 19.73
N ILE A 168 -13.68 11.80 19.87
CA ILE A 168 -14.30 10.62 20.48
C ILE A 168 -14.04 9.37 19.64
N ASN A 169 -14.33 9.45 18.35
CA ASN A 169 -14.19 8.34 17.41
C ASN A 169 -12.73 7.87 17.29
N HIS A 170 -11.78 8.81 17.22
CA HIS A 170 -10.35 8.49 17.21
C HIS A 170 -9.95 7.75 18.48
N THR A 171 -10.41 8.18 19.65
CA THR A 171 -10.14 7.50 20.92
C THR A 171 -10.76 6.09 20.97
N GLU A 172 -11.99 5.92 20.45
CA GLU A 172 -12.61 4.60 20.30
C GLU A 172 -11.79 3.69 19.38
N ALA A 173 -11.33 4.20 18.23
CA ALA A 173 -10.51 3.45 17.28
C ALA A 173 -9.15 3.01 17.89
N ILE A 174 -8.47 3.91 18.62
CA ILE A 174 -7.23 3.57 19.34
C ILE A 174 -7.47 2.53 20.42
N THR A 175 -8.56 2.62 21.14
CA THR A 175 -8.91 1.64 22.17
C THR A 175 -9.15 0.26 21.54
N TRP A 176 -9.86 0.21 20.43
CA TRP A 176 -10.10 -1.02 19.68
C TRP A 176 -8.80 -1.62 19.12
N LEU A 177 -7.91 -0.79 18.54
CA LEU A 177 -6.58 -1.21 18.08
C LEU A 177 -5.75 -1.83 19.22
N LYS A 178 -5.77 -1.23 20.42
CA LYS A 178 -5.09 -1.81 21.60
C LYS A 178 -5.64 -3.18 21.97
N GLN A 179 -6.94 -3.37 21.85
CA GLN A 179 -7.56 -4.69 22.12
C GLN A 179 -7.11 -5.73 21.09
N MET A 180 -7.06 -5.37 19.79
CA MET A 180 -6.52 -6.25 18.74
C MET A 180 -5.07 -6.66 19.03
N VAL A 181 -4.22 -5.69 19.36
CA VAL A 181 -2.80 -5.94 19.67
C VAL A 181 -2.66 -6.87 20.88
N ASN A 182 -3.46 -6.66 21.93
CA ASN A 182 -3.45 -7.51 23.12
C ASN A 182 -4.00 -8.91 22.81
N GLY A 183 -5.01 -9.01 21.94
CA GLY A 183 -5.56 -10.26 21.42
C GLY A 183 -4.64 -10.96 20.41
N LYS A 184 -3.54 -10.34 20.01
CA LYS A 184 -2.62 -10.80 18.95
C LYS A 184 -3.33 -11.04 17.62
N GLU A 185 -4.32 -10.23 17.35
CA GLU A 185 -5.03 -10.24 16.08
C GLU A 185 -4.20 -9.55 15.00
N ASP A 186 -4.16 -10.13 13.82
CA ASP A 186 -3.47 -9.57 12.68
C ASP A 186 -4.29 -8.49 11.98
N LEU A 187 -3.61 -7.43 11.50
CA LEU A 187 -4.24 -6.44 10.65
C LEU A 187 -4.62 -7.09 9.31
N ASN A 188 -5.87 -6.92 8.92
CA ASN A 188 -6.41 -7.43 7.67
C ASN A 188 -7.39 -6.42 7.04
N LYS A 189 -7.85 -6.69 5.83
CA LYS A 189 -8.79 -5.86 5.08
C LYS A 189 -10.04 -5.49 5.89
N ARG A 190 -10.63 -6.46 6.61
CA ARG A 190 -11.82 -6.24 7.41
C ARG A 190 -11.55 -5.28 8.55
N ASN A 191 -10.47 -5.52 9.30
CA ASN A 191 -10.10 -4.70 10.44
C ASN A 191 -9.78 -3.26 10.02
N LEU A 192 -9.16 -3.05 8.85
CA LEU A 192 -8.94 -1.72 8.29
C LEU A 192 -10.26 -0.97 8.03
N LEU A 193 -11.24 -1.63 7.43
CA LEU A 193 -12.57 -1.05 7.19
C LEU A 193 -13.34 -0.82 8.50
N ASP A 194 -13.15 -1.65 9.51
CA ASP A 194 -13.73 -1.47 10.83
C ASP A 194 -13.16 -0.25 11.54
N ILE A 195 -11.84 0.00 11.44
CA ILE A 195 -11.19 1.24 11.92
C ILE A 195 -11.77 2.46 11.18
N HIS A 196 -11.83 2.41 9.86
CA HIS A 196 -12.40 3.50 9.05
C HIS A 196 -13.85 3.81 9.44
N ARG A 197 -14.65 2.77 9.72
CA ARG A 197 -16.02 2.93 10.20
C ARG A 197 -16.08 3.59 11.57
N LEU A 198 -15.21 3.22 12.52
CA LEU A 198 -15.14 3.86 13.83
C LEU A 198 -14.80 5.34 13.72
N ILE A 199 -13.80 5.70 12.91
CA ILE A 199 -13.36 7.09 12.75
C ILE A 199 -14.49 7.97 12.14
N LEU A 200 -15.20 7.48 11.14
CA LEU A 200 -16.24 8.25 10.44
C LEU A 200 -17.66 8.09 11.03
N LYS A 201 -17.81 7.35 12.11
CA LYS A 201 -19.10 7.12 12.78
C LYS A 201 -19.78 8.46 13.13
N SER A 202 -21.00 8.64 12.67
CA SER A 202 -21.80 9.85 12.85
C SER A 202 -21.23 11.14 12.24
N ILE A 203 -20.11 11.06 11.51
CA ILE A 203 -19.52 12.14 10.72
C ILE A 203 -19.90 11.96 9.25
N ASP A 204 -19.60 10.79 8.70
CA ASP A 204 -19.92 10.40 7.31
C ASP A 204 -20.32 8.92 7.26
N ASN A 205 -21.53 8.61 7.67
CA ASN A 205 -22.04 7.24 7.73
C ASN A 205 -22.14 6.57 6.35
N ASP A 206 -22.27 7.35 5.28
CA ASP A 206 -22.42 6.82 3.93
C ASP A 206 -21.12 6.20 3.43
N ASN A 207 -19.97 6.78 3.80
CA ASN A 207 -18.63 6.32 3.40
C ASN A 207 -17.92 5.51 4.50
N ALA A 208 -18.41 5.55 5.74
CA ALA A 208 -17.80 4.86 6.87
C ALA A 208 -17.65 3.35 6.65
N GLY A 209 -16.41 2.85 6.73
CA GLY A 209 -16.09 1.43 6.56
C GLY A 209 -16.21 0.91 5.13
N LYS A 210 -16.14 1.79 4.15
CA LYS A 210 -16.23 1.45 2.72
C LYS A 210 -15.08 2.05 1.93
N TYR A 211 -14.69 1.40 0.85
CA TYR A 211 -13.87 2.05 -0.16
C TYR A 211 -14.69 3.06 -0.94
N ARG A 212 -14.02 4.14 -1.35
CA ARG A 212 -14.66 5.17 -2.18
C ARG A 212 -15.16 4.60 -3.49
N ASN A 213 -16.28 5.10 -3.96
CA ASN A 213 -16.90 4.75 -5.23
C ASN A 213 -16.74 5.86 -6.30
N VAL A 214 -16.03 6.94 -5.96
CA VAL A 214 -15.76 8.07 -6.84
C VAL A 214 -14.25 8.26 -7.04
N PRO A 215 -13.80 8.73 -8.23
CA PRO A 215 -12.42 9.13 -8.45
C PRO A 215 -12.05 10.31 -7.55
N VAL A 216 -10.81 10.32 -7.03
CA VAL A 216 -10.26 11.42 -6.24
C VAL A 216 -8.96 11.91 -6.84
N ARG A 217 -8.58 13.15 -6.50
CA ARG A 217 -7.29 13.73 -6.84
C ARG A 217 -6.67 14.34 -5.60
N ILE A 218 -5.35 14.25 -5.49
CA ILE A 218 -4.59 14.88 -4.42
C ILE A 218 -4.21 16.28 -4.90
N GLY A 219 -4.68 17.31 -4.19
CA GLY A 219 -4.37 18.70 -4.51
C GLY A 219 -2.84 18.93 -4.52
N GLY A 220 -2.33 19.58 -5.57
CA GLY A 220 -0.89 19.85 -5.69
C GLY A 220 -0.02 18.67 -6.13
N SER A 221 -0.56 17.45 -6.26
CA SER A 221 0.17 16.26 -6.72
C SER A 221 -0.12 15.93 -8.18
N LYS A 222 0.90 15.41 -8.88
CA LYS A 222 0.74 14.79 -10.21
C LYS A 222 0.28 13.32 -10.11
N HIS A 223 0.38 12.72 -8.92
CA HIS A 223 -0.04 11.35 -8.70
C HIS A 223 -1.57 11.23 -8.86
N LEU A 224 -1.99 10.22 -9.62
CA LEU A 224 -3.40 9.87 -9.80
C LEU A 224 -3.71 8.64 -8.94
N PRO A 225 -4.52 8.79 -7.87
CA PRO A 225 -4.95 7.64 -7.09
C PRO A 225 -5.70 6.62 -7.95
N PRO A 226 -5.62 5.33 -7.62
CA PRO A 226 -6.27 4.26 -8.37
C PRO A 226 -7.77 4.52 -8.58
N GLN A 227 -8.33 4.04 -9.68
CA GLN A 227 -9.76 4.12 -9.91
C GLN A 227 -10.56 3.30 -8.88
N PRO A 228 -11.76 3.73 -8.49
CA PRO A 228 -12.55 3.08 -7.44
C PRO A 228 -12.76 1.59 -7.64
N TYR A 229 -13.05 1.15 -8.86
CA TYR A 229 -13.29 -0.26 -9.20
C TYR A 229 -12.05 -1.17 -9.02
N LEU A 230 -10.86 -0.59 -8.90
CA LEU A 230 -9.62 -1.33 -8.65
C LEU A 230 -9.31 -1.52 -7.17
N LEU A 231 -9.91 -0.70 -6.29
CA LEU A 231 -9.51 -0.63 -4.88
C LEU A 231 -9.64 -1.96 -4.15
N ASP A 232 -10.72 -2.68 -4.40
CA ASP A 232 -10.97 -3.96 -3.73
C ASP A 232 -9.85 -4.96 -4.02
N LYS A 233 -9.47 -5.08 -5.30
CA LYS A 233 -8.38 -5.97 -5.72
C LYS A 233 -7.01 -5.47 -5.25
N LEU A 234 -6.75 -4.17 -5.35
CA LEU A 234 -5.48 -3.59 -4.88
C LEU A 234 -5.28 -3.79 -3.37
N MET A 235 -6.34 -3.67 -2.58
CA MET A 235 -6.27 -3.90 -1.14
C MET A 235 -6.10 -5.39 -0.79
N GLU A 236 -6.67 -6.32 -1.57
CA GLU A 236 -6.36 -7.74 -1.42
C GLU A 236 -4.88 -8.01 -1.68
N ASP A 237 -4.35 -7.50 -2.80
CA ASP A 237 -2.94 -7.66 -3.18
C ASP A 237 -2.01 -7.02 -2.12
N TYR A 238 -2.40 -5.86 -1.55
CA TYR A 238 -1.68 -5.19 -0.46
C TYR A 238 -1.56 -6.10 0.78
N PHE A 239 -2.66 -6.70 1.25
CA PHE A 239 -2.61 -7.58 2.42
C PHE A 239 -1.87 -8.89 2.15
N ILE A 240 -1.94 -9.45 0.94
CA ILE A 240 -1.11 -10.60 0.55
C ILE A 240 0.38 -10.24 0.62
N HIS A 241 0.75 -9.04 0.19
CA HIS A 241 2.14 -8.57 0.25
C HIS A 241 2.58 -8.26 1.69
N TYR A 242 1.72 -7.71 2.52
CA TYR A 242 1.98 -7.44 3.94
C TYR A 242 2.33 -8.71 4.73
N GLU A 243 1.65 -9.81 4.47
CA GLU A 243 1.89 -11.09 5.17
C GLU A 243 3.30 -11.67 4.93
N ARG A 244 3.92 -11.39 3.78
CA ARG A 244 5.25 -11.93 3.43
C ARG A 244 6.40 -11.32 4.24
N PRO A 245 6.58 -9.99 4.28
CA PRO A 245 7.66 -9.34 5.02
C PRO A 245 7.49 -9.40 6.53
N LYS A 246 6.26 -9.52 7.04
CA LYS A 246 5.92 -9.58 8.46
C LYS A 246 6.75 -10.59 9.27
N ARG A 247 7.22 -11.67 8.63
CA ARG A 247 7.98 -12.74 9.29
C ARG A 247 9.49 -12.52 9.34
N VAL A 248 10.02 -11.60 8.55
CA VAL A 248 11.46 -11.45 8.32
C VAL A 248 11.98 -10.02 8.44
N MET A 249 11.10 -9.02 8.42
CA MET A 249 11.49 -7.60 8.48
C MET A 249 11.32 -7.04 9.90
N HIS A 250 12.14 -6.04 10.22
CA HIS A 250 11.99 -5.30 11.45
C HIS A 250 10.63 -4.59 11.53
N PRO A 251 9.89 -4.62 12.66
CA PRO A 251 8.54 -4.05 12.75
C PRO A 251 8.45 -2.56 12.35
N VAL A 252 9.48 -1.77 12.63
CA VAL A 252 9.54 -0.34 12.23
C VAL A 252 9.58 -0.19 10.71
N ILE A 253 10.31 -1.07 10.02
CA ILE A 253 10.36 -1.06 8.55
C ILE A 253 8.99 -1.43 7.97
N ILE A 254 8.35 -2.47 8.50
CA ILE A 254 7.00 -2.86 8.08
C ILE A 254 6.03 -1.71 8.26
N ALA A 255 6.07 -1.02 9.40
CA ALA A 255 5.19 0.12 9.67
C ALA A 255 5.43 1.32 8.74
N ALA A 256 6.68 1.51 8.30
CA ALA A 256 7.04 2.59 7.36
C ALA A 256 6.62 2.27 5.91
N GLU A 257 6.54 0.98 5.58
CA GLU A 257 6.17 0.50 4.25
C GLU A 257 4.64 0.35 4.08
N MET A 258 3.90 0.32 5.17
CA MET A 258 2.43 0.29 5.19
C MET A 258 1.82 1.67 4.98
#